data_98e8d44d64f21e29377f17845d081c2b
#
_entry.id   98e8d44d64f21e29377f17845d081c2b
#
_cell.length_a   1.000
_cell.length_b   1.000
_cell.length_c   1.000
_cell.angle_alpha   90.00
_cell.angle_beta   90.00
_cell.angle_gamma   90.00
#
_symmetry.space_group_name_H-M   'P 1'
#
loop_
_entity.id
_entity.type
_entity.pdbx_description
1 polymer ?
#
loop_
_entity_poly.entity_id
_entity_poly.type
_entity_poly.pdbx_seq_one_letter_code
_entity_poly.pdbx_strand_id
1 'polypeptide(L)'
;VNALVRLPDGRRAIRKTAPGRSGALTAEAAGLRWLAEPGVIGVAPVLGHDADELLVEYLPAATPDRAAAERFGAGLARLHAAGAGSFGSPPPGGPTEAWIGNAPMRNVPGIDWPSWYVEHRVLPYLRAGRDAGSLDTAEAAEVEAACATLPEVAGPPAAPARLHGDLWSGNVRWSPGPPAADRGQVDGWLIDPAAHGGHPETDLAMLALFGCPHLDVVLAGYQAVAPLPAGWTDRVGLHQLFPLLVHVVLFGRGYAQRALSAARSVRQLA
;
A
#
# COMPACT_ATOMS: atom_id res chain seq x y z
N VAL A 1 3.82 -18.49 2.72
CA VAL A 1 5.27 -18.78 2.98
C VAL A 1 6.05 -18.43 1.73
N ASN A 2 7.18 -17.71 1.90
CA ASN A 2 8.03 -17.28 0.78
C ASN A 2 9.32 -18.13 0.75
N ALA A 3 9.71 -18.62 -0.43
CA ALA A 3 10.94 -19.39 -0.63
C ALA A 3 11.66 -18.93 -1.90
N LEU A 4 13.00 -18.77 -1.81
CA LEU A 4 13.83 -18.57 -2.99
C LEU A 4 14.00 -19.89 -3.72
N VAL A 5 13.65 -19.92 -5.01
CA VAL A 5 13.75 -21.10 -5.87
C VAL A 5 14.55 -20.79 -7.14
N ARG A 6 15.09 -21.84 -7.78
CA ARG A 6 15.69 -21.75 -9.12
C ARG A 6 14.77 -22.47 -10.09
N LEU A 7 14.40 -21.78 -11.16
CA LEU A 7 13.56 -22.33 -12.23
C LEU A 7 14.39 -23.18 -13.20
N PRO A 8 13.75 -24.05 -14.02
CA PRO A 8 14.44 -24.90 -15.01
C PRO A 8 15.28 -24.10 -16.03
N ASP A 9 14.87 -22.86 -16.35
CA ASP A 9 15.59 -21.95 -17.23
C ASP A 9 16.78 -21.23 -16.56
N GLY A 10 17.05 -21.55 -15.28
CA GLY A 10 18.13 -20.98 -14.49
C GLY A 10 17.80 -19.68 -13.77
N ARG A 11 16.66 -19.02 -14.04
CA ARG A 11 16.22 -17.82 -13.33
C ARG A 11 15.96 -18.11 -11.85
N ARG A 12 16.14 -17.09 -11.03
CA ARG A 12 15.78 -17.13 -9.60
C ARG A 12 14.41 -16.51 -9.42
N ALA A 13 13.57 -17.14 -8.61
CA ALA A 13 12.24 -16.64 -8.30
C ALA A 13 11.94 -16.73 -6.79
N ILE A 14 11.05 -15.89 -6.32
CA ILE A 14 10.40 -16.06 -5.03
C ILE A 14 9.11 -16.82 -5.28
N ARG A 15 9.04 -18.03 -4.73
CA ARG A 15 7.81 -18.82 -4.68
C ARG A 15 7.04 -18.44 -3.43
N LYS A 16 5.79 -18.04 -3.61
CA LYS A 16 4.86 -17.69 -2.54
C LYS A 16 3.73 -18.71 -2.47
N THR A 17 3.34 -19.07 -1.26
CA THR A 17 2.16 -19.88 -0.97
C THR A 17 1.32 -19.19 0.11
N ALA A 18 -0.01 -19.34 0.05
CA ALA A 18 -0.94 -18.65 0.95
C ALA A 18 -1.98 -19.64 1.53
N PRO A 19 -1.57 -20.65 2.31
CA PRO A 19 -2.50 -21.61 2.88
C PRO A 19 -3.55 -20.92 3.74
N GLY A 20 -4.82 -21.31 3.57
CA GLY A 20 -5.96 -20.74 4.31
C GLY A 20 -6.40 -19.33 3.85
N ARG A 21 -5.77 -18.74 2.83
CA ARG A 21 -6.11 -17.43 2.29
C ARG A 21 -6.53 -17.55 0.83
N SER A 22 -7.76 -18.01 0.61
CA SER A 22 -8.30 -18.17 -0.75
C SER A 22 -8.22 -16.86 -1.52
N GLY A 23 -7.79 -16.93 -2.79
CA GLY A 23 -7.67 -15.77 -3.69
C GLY A 23 -6.51 -14.81 -3.39
N ALA A 24 -5.73 -14.99 -2.31
CA ALA A 24 -4.64 -14.06 -1.97
C ALA A 24 -3.56 -13.99 -3.06
N LEU A 25 -3.13 -15.13 -3.59
CA LEU A 25 -2.11 -15.18 -4.65
C LEU A 25 -2.63 -14.62 -5.97
N THR A 26 -3.91 -14.86 -6.28
CA THR A 26 -4.57 -14.27 -7.47
C THR A 26 -4.68 -12.75 -7.35
N ALA A 27 -5.06 -12.25 -6.17
CA ALA A 27 -5.13 -10.80 -5.91
C ALA A 27 -3.75 -10.14 -6.05
N GLU A 28 -2.72 -10.74 -5.48
CA GLU A 28 -1.35 -10.25 -5.56
C GLU A 28 -0.82 -10.28 -7.01
N ALA A 29 -1.02 -11.38 -7.73
CA ALA A 29 -0.62 -11.51 -9.13
C ALA A 29 -1.31 -10.47 -10.03
N ALA A 30 -2.62 -10.26 -9.84
CA ALA A 30 -3.38 -9.23 -10.54
C ALA A 30 -2.86 -7.83 -10.18
N GLY A 31 -2.57 -7.58 -8.90
CA GLY A 31 -1.99 -6.33 -8.42
C GLY A 31 -0.65 -6.02 -9.07
N LEU A 32 0.29 -6.95 -9.04
CA LEU A 32 1.62 -6.80 -9.66
C LEU A 32 1.52 -6.50 -11.16
N ARG A 33 0.67 -7.22 -11.89
CA ARG A 33 0.47 -6.99 -13.33
C ARG A 33 -0.14 -5.61 -13.61
N TRP A 34 -1.14 -5.21 -12.82
CA TRP A 34 -1.78 -3.90 -12.96
C TRP A 34 -0.83 -2.75 -12.67
N LEU A 35 -0.02 -2.86 -11.60
CA LEU A 35 0.99 -1.86 -11.25
C LEU A 35 2.10 -1.77 -12.32
N ALA A 36 2.45 -2.88 -12.98
CA ALA A 36 3.46 -2.92 -14.02
C ALA A 36 2.98 -2.36 -15.38
N GLU A 37 1.67 -2.37 -15.65
CA GLU A 37 1.07 -2.01 -16.95
C GLU A 37 1.51 -0.64 -17.49
N PRO A 38 1.58 0.45 -16.70
CA PRO A 38 2.00 1.75 -17.21
C PRO A 38 3.48 1.84 -17.56
N GLY A 39 4.32 0.92 -17.07
CA GLY A 39 5.76 0.91 -17.34
C GLY A 39 6.55 2.10 -16.78
N VAL A 40 6.02 2.78 -15.75
CA VAL A 40 6.57 4.05 -15.22
C VAL A 40 7.40 3.89 -13.95
N ILE A 41 7.34 2.72 -13.32
CA ILE A 41 8.06 2.36 -12.10
C ILE A 41 8.41 0.87 -12.15
N GLY A 42 9.49 0.46 -11.46
CA GLY A 42 9.84 -0.95 -11.33
C GLY A 42 8.77 -1.72 -10.54
N VAL A 43 8.31 -2.84 -11.07
CA VAL A 43 7.40 -3.78 -10.39
C VAL A 43 7.94 -5.18 -10.59
N ALA A 44 7.98 -5.99 -9.55
CA ALA A 44 8.49 -7.35 -9.63
C ALA A 44 7.71 -8.19 -10.65
N PRO A 45 8.37 -8.79 -11.68
CA PRO A 45 7.68 -9.54 -12.72
C PRO A 45 7.02 -10.80 -12.17
N VAL A 46 5.75 -11.02 -12.53
CA VAL A 46 5.05 -12.29 -12.28
C VAL A 46 5.47 -13.31 -13.34
N LEU A 47 6.10 -14.38 -12.90
CA LEU A 47 6.58 -15.48 -13.79
C LEU A 47 5.52 -16.56 -13.99
N GLY A 48 4.63 -16.74 -13.02
CA GLY A 48 3.51 -17.67 -13.06
C GLY A 48 2.68 -17.60 -11.81
N HIS A 49 1.42 -17.99 -11.88
CA HIS A 49 0.58 -18.19 -10.71
C HIS A 49 -0.56 -19.17 -11.01
N ASP A 50 -0.99 -19.87 -9.98
CA ASP A 50 -2.21 -20.67 -9.93
C ASP A 50 -2.90 -20.49 -8.56
N ALA A 51 -3.76 -21.44 -8.18
CA ALA A 51 -4.48 -21.37 -6.89
C ALA A 51 -3.54 -21.55 -5.67
N ASP A 52 -2.45 -22.28 -5.82
CA ASP A 52 -1.59 -22.76 -4.74
C ASP A 52 -0.27 -22.02 -4.64
N GLU A 53 0.22 -21.46 -5.76
CA GLU A 53 1.48 -20.73 -5.78
C GLU A 53 1.49 -19.48 -6.69
N LEU A 54 2.36 -18.55 -6.31
CA LEU A 54 2.73 -17.40 -7.12
C LEU A 54 4.26 -17.37 -7.23
N LEU A 55 4.76 -17.29 -8.46
CA LEU A 55 6.18 -17.12 -8.77
C LEU A 55 6.44 -15.69 -9.21
N VAL A 56 7.27 -14.97 -8.45
CA VAL A 56 7.71 -13.61 -8.73
C VAL A 56 9.20 -13.61 -8.95
N GLU A 57 9.68 -12.88 -9.94
CA GLU A 57 11.11 -12.83 -10.25
C GLU A 57 11.92 -12.29 -9.07
N TYR A 58 13.04 -12.93 -8.75
CA TYR A 58 13.91 -12.50 -7.67
C TYR A 58 14.68 -11.24 -8.06
N LEU A 59 14.55 -10.22 -7.23
CA LEU A 59 15.26 -8.95 -7.35
C LEU A 59 16.42 -8.91 -6.33
N PRO A 60 17.70 -8.88 -6.77
CA PRO A 60 18.82 -8.76 -5.85
C PRO A 60 18.77 -7.44 -5.08
N ALA A 61 19.12 -7.47 -3.79
CA ALA A 61 19.14 -6.27 -2.98
C ALA A 61 20.33 -5.37 -3.35
N ALA A 62 20.09 -4.07 -3.34
CA ALA A 62 21.10 -3.03 -3.45
C ALA A 62 20.80 -1.88 -2.48
N THR A 63 21.78 -1.03 -2.24
CA THR A 63 21.59 0.19 -1.45
C THR A 63 21.12 1.32 -2.38
N PRO A 64 20.01 2.01 -2.06
CA PRO A 64 19.58 3.17 -2.83
C PRO A 64 20.52 4.36 -2.64
N ASP A 65 20.68 5.14 -3.67
CA ASP A 65 21.20 6.50 -3.60
C ASP A 65 20.06 7.53 -3.74
N ARG A 66 20.39 8.80 -3.60
CA ARG A 66 19.41 9.89 -3.73
C ARG A 66 18.77 9.95 -5.12
N ALA A 67 19.52 9.63 -6.17
CA ALA A 67 19.00 9.62 -7.54
C ALA A 67 17.98 8.48 -7.75
N ALA A 68 18.23 7.30 -7.18
CA ALA A 68 17.27 6.20 -7.17
C ALA A 68 15.98 6.58 -6.43
N ALA A 69 16.12 7.25 -5.28
CA ALA A 69 14.97 7.72 -4.48
C ALA A 69 14.13 8.76 -5.25
N GLU A 70 14.78 9.71 -5.93
CA GLU A 70 14.10 10.71 -6.76
C GLU A 70 13.33 10.06 -7.92
N ARG A 71 13.98 9.13 -8.65
CA ARG A 71 13.31 8.37 -9.73
C ARG A 71 12.14 7.55 -9.23
N PHE A 72 12.27 6.93 -8.06
CA PHE A 72 11.19 6.17 -7.41
C PHE A 72 10.00 7.07 -7.11
N GLY A 73 10.21 8.24 -6.50
CA GLY A 73 9.15 9.21 -6.23
C GLY A 73 8.45 9.69 -7.50
N ALA A 74 9.22 10.06 -8.53
CA ALA A 74 8.68 10.47 -9.82
C ALA A 74 7.90 9.33 -10.52
N GLY A 75 8.38 8.09 -10.43
CA GLY A 75 7.69 6.90 -10.94
C GLY A 75 6.38 6.62 -10.21
N LEU A 76 6.37 6.76 -8.87
CA LEU A 76 5.18 6.58 -8.06
C LEU A 76 4.09 7.62 -8.39
N ALA A 77 4.48 8.87 -8.62
CA ALA A 77 3.54 9.91 -9.04
C ALA A 77 2.87 9.57 -10.39
N ARG A 78 3.65 9.08 -11.37
CA ARG A 78 3.12 8.63 -12.66
C ARG A 78 2.24 7.38 -12.52
N LEU A 79 2.58 6.47 -11.61
CA LEU A 79 1.75 5.29 -11.31
C LEU A 79 0.39 5.70 -10.75
N HIS A 80 0.37 6.61 -9.78
CA HIS A 80 -0.87 7.14 -9.23
C HIS A 80 -1.71 7.85 -10.30
N ALA A 81 -1.07 8.63 -11.17
CA ALA A 81 -1.71 9.33 -12.29
C ALA A 81 -2.29 8.38 -13.37
N ALA A 82 -1.82 7.13 -13.46
CA ALA A 82 -2.44 6.12 -14.34
C ALA A 82 -3.88 5.78 -13.91
N GLY A 83 -4.26 6.14 -12.69
CA GLY A 83 -5.63 6.12 -12.22
C GLY A 83 -6.24 4.74 -11.96
N ALA A 84 -7.45 4.76 -11.43
CA ALA A 84 -8.30 3.61 -11.17
C ALA A 84 -9.76 3.95 -11.50
N GLY A 85 -10.60 2.94 -11.68
CA GLY A 85 -12.01 3.16 -12.04
C GLY A 85 -12.84 3.79 -10.92
N SER A 86 -12.49 3.55 -9.66
CA SER A 86 -13.13 4.10 -8.47
C SER A 86 -12.24 3.86 -7.25
N PHE A 87 -12.55 4.51 -6.13
CA PHE A 87 -12.00 4.10 -4.84
C PHE A 87 -12.42 2.66 -4.56
N GLY A 88 -11.50 1.82 -4.11
CA GLY A 88 -11.75 0.42 -3.82
C GLY A 88 -11.92 -0.50 -5.03
N SER A 89 -11.79 -0.02 -6.26
CA SER A 89 -11.79 -0.95 -7.40
C SER A 89 -10.61 -1.91 -7.32
N PRO A 90 -10.84 -3.23 -7.48
CA PRO A 90 -9.73 -4.18 -7.57
C PRO A 90 -8.94 -3.98 -8.88
N PRO A 91 -7.71 -4.52 -8.96
CA PRO A 91 -7.01 -4.64 -10.23
C PRO A 91 -7.85 -5.41 -11.26
N PRO A 92 -7.75 -5.09 -12.57
CA PRO A 92 -8.45 -5.83 -13.62
C PRO A 92 -8.18 -7.34 -13.53
N GLY A 93 -9.24 -8.14 -13.51
CA GLY A 93 -9.18 -9.59 -13.34
C GLY A 93 -8.82 -10.07 -11.92
N GLY A 94 -8.62 -9.14 -10.99
CA GLY A 94 -8.42 -9.46 -9.58
C GLY A 94 -9.74 -9.69 -8.82
N PRO A 95 -9.72 -10.47 -7.73
CA PRO A 95 -10.90 -10.71 -6.92
C PRO A 95 -11.29 -9.48 -6.07
N THR A 96 -12.58 -9.36 -5.76
CA THR A 96 -13.08 -8.38 -4.77
C THR A 96 -12.55 -8.70 -3.37
N GLU A 97 -12.55 -9.98 -3.01
CA GLU A 97 -11.98 -10.46 -1.74
C GLU A 97 -10.46 -10.54 -1.89
N ALA A 98 -9.76 -9.61 -1.29
CA ALA A 98 -8.30 -9.48 -1.35
C ALA A 98 -7.71 -9.52 0.08
N TRP A 99 -6.41 -9.28 0.19
CA TRP A 99 -5.67 -9.36 1.44
C TRP A 99 -4.66 -8.23 1.55
N ILE A 100 -4.45 -7.75 2.78
CA ILE A 100 -3.32 -6.89 3.16
C ILE A 100 -2.52 -7.62 4.24
N GLY A 101 -1.29 -8.04 3.91
CA GLY A 101 -0.58 -9.01 4.72
C GLY A 101 -1.41 -10.28 4.95
N ASN A 102 -1.76 -10.59 6.19
CA ASN A 102 -2.61 -11.72 6.57
C ASN A 102 -4.05 -11.30 6.94
N ALA A 103 -4.41 -10.03 6.82
CA ALA A 103 -5.76 -9.55 7.09
C ALA A 103 -6.61 -9.52 5.82
N PRO A 104 -7.89 -9.92 5.87
CA PRO A 104 -8.82 -9.76 4.75
C PRO A 104 -8.98 -8.29 4.39
N MET A 105 -8.99 -7.99 3.09
CA MET A 105 -9.26 -6.65 2.57
C MET A 105 -10.25 -6.74 1.42
N ARG A 106 -11.45 -6.21 1.63
CA ARG A 106 -12.49 -6.25 0.61
C ARG A 106 -12.44 -5.02 -0.26
N ASN A 107 -12.36 -5.22 -1.58
CA ASN A 107 -12.34 -4.16 -2.57
C ASN A 107 -13.74 -3.87 -3.09
N VAL A 108 -14.43 -2.92 -2.44
CA VAL A 108 -15.78 -2.47 -2.80
C VAL A 108 -15.67 -1.12 -3.50
N PRO A 109 -16.12 -0.99 -4.77
CA PRO A 109 -16.09 0.29 -5.48
C PRO A 109 -16.91 1.39 -4.80
N GLY A 110 -16.38 2.62 -4.78
CA GLY A 110 -17.06 3.81 -4.27
C GLY A 110 -16.56 5.09 -4.96
N ILE A 111 -17.34 6.16 -4.85
CA ILE A 111 -17.09 7.44 -5.56
C ILE A 111 -16.68 8.57 -4.62
N ASP A 112 -17.13 8.54 -3.37
CA ASP A 112 -16.79 9.54 -2.34
C ASP A 112 -15.72 8.98 -1.42
N TRP A 113 -14.50 9.57 -1.48
CA TRP A 113 -13.36 8.99 -0.77
C TRP A 113 -13.51 9.01 0.76
N PRO A 114 -13.90 10.10 1.43
CA PRO A 114 -13.98 10.12 2.89
C PRO A 114 -14.92 9.06 3.44
N SER A 115 -16.14 8.98 2.91
CA SER A 115 -17.13 7.99 3.34
C SER A 115 -16.68 6.56 3.02
N TRP A 116 -16.17 6.34 1.80
CA TRP A 116 -15.63 5.04 1.38
C TRP A 116 -14.48 4.58 2.28
N TYR A 117 -13.54 5.50 2.59
CA TYR A 117 -12.36 5.19 3.42
C TYR A 117 -12.78 4.78 4.84
N VAL A 118 -13.72 5.51 5.45
CA VAL A 118 -14.28 5.15 6.76
C VAL A 118 -14.94 3.78 6.71
N GLU A 119 -15.86 3.57 5.77
CA GLU A 119 -16.69 2.37 5.72
C GLU A 119 -15.90 1.11 5.36
N HIS A 120 -14.98 1.20 4.41
CA HIS A 120 -14.32 0.03 3.82
C HIS A 120 -12.85 -0.15 4.24
N ARG A 121 -12.25 0.87 4.86
CA ARG A 121 -10.84 0.78 5.31
C ARG A 121 -10.66 0.97 6.81
N VAL A 122 -11.38 1.88 7.47
CA VAL A 122 -11.18 2.15 8.90
C VAL A 122 -12.05 1.24 9.75
N LEU A 123 -13.38 1.31 9.61
CA LEU A 123 -14.33 0.62 10.47
C LEU A 123 -14.20 -0.92 10.50
N PRO A 124 -13.91 -1.63 9.40
CA PRO A 124 -13.74 -3.08 9.45
C PRO A 124 -12.63 -3.52 10.40
N TYR A 125 -11.48 -2.85 10.34
CA TYR A 125 -10.33 -3.17 11.19
C TYR A 125 -10.47 -2.64 12.61
N LEU A 126 -11.17 -1.51 12.81
CA LEU A 126 -11.53 -1.03 14.13
C LEU A 126 -12.41 -2.05 14.87
N ARG A 127 -13.45 -2.57 14.22
CA ARG A 127 -14.33 -3.61 14.77
C ARG A 127 -13.54 -4.88 15.07
N ALA A 128 -12.74 -5.36 14.13
CA ALA A 128 -11.91 -6.56 14.31
C ALA A 128 -10.92 -6.40 15.48
N GLY A 129 -10.27 -5.23 15.60
CA GLY A 129 -9.35 -4.92 16.70
C GLY A 129 -10.04 -4.89 18.05
N ARG A 130 -11.25 -4.33 18.13
CA ARG A 130 -12.09 -4.33 19.34
C ARG A 130 -12.54 -5.74 19.69
N ASP A 131 -13.07 -6.50 18.73
CA ASP A 131 -13.59 -7.84 18.95
C ASP A 131 -12.48 -8.82 19.38
N ALA A 132 -11.24 -8.58 18.94
CA ALA A 132 -10.04 -9.30 19.41
C ALA A 132 -9.50 -8.79 20.78
N GLY A 133 -10.10 -7.77 21.39
CA GLY A 133 -9.62 -7.17 22.63
C GLY A 133 -8.32 -6.38 22.51
N SER A 134 -7.88 -6.07 21.30
CA SER A 134 -6.69 -5.26 21.03
C SER A 134 -6.94 -3.74 21.21
N LEU A 135 -8.21 -3.34 21.15
CA LEU A 135 -8.71 -2.00 21.47
C LEU A 135 -9.85 -2.14 22.48
N ASP A 136 -9.91 -1.26 23.48
CA ASP A 136 -11.05 -1.17 24.36
C ASP A 136 -12.18 -0.28 23.79
N THR A 137 -13.32 -0.20 24.48
CA THR A 137 -14.48 0.58 24.00
C THR A 137 -14.19 2.08 23.92
N ALA A 138 -13.41 2.63 24.84
CA ALA A 138 -13.08 4.05 24.83
C ALA A 138 -12.10 4.39 23.70
N GLU A 139 -11.12 3.52 23.47
CA GLU A 139 -10.17 3.62 22.37
C GLU A 139 -10.88 3.53 21.00
N ALA A 140 -11.83 2.60 20.87
CA ALA A 140 -12.64 2.49 19.66
C ALA A 140 -13.50 3.74 19.40
N ALA A 141 -14.14 4.27 20.45
CA ALA A 141 -14.93 5.49 20.36
C ALA A 141 -14.08 6.72 19.95
N GLU A 142 -12.80 6.76 20.36
CA GLU A 142 -11.88 7.82 19.96
C GLU A 142 -11.59 7.78 18.44
N VAL A 143 -11.39 6.60 17.86
CA VAL A 143 -11.22 6.41 16.42
C VAL A 143 -12.52 6.74 15.67
N GLU A 144 -13.68 6.31 16.18
CA GLU A 144 -14.99 6.64 15.58
C GLU A 144 -15.23 8.16 15.56
N ALA A 145 -14.86 8.87 16.64
CA ALA A 145 -14.95 10.33 16.69
C ALA A 145 -14.05 11.00 15.64
N ALA A 146 -12.86 10.46 15.36
CA ALA A 146 -12.02 10.93 14.27
C ALA A 146 -12.66 10.65 12.90
N CYS A 147 -13.29 9.49 12.71
CA CYS A 147 -14.00 9.16 11.47
C CYS A 147 -15.12 10.17 11.16
N ALA A 148 -15.82 10.67 12.18
CA ALA A 148 -16.90 11.61 12.00
C ALA A 148 -16.42 12.98 11.43
N THR A 149 -15.16 13.37 11.67
CA THR A 149 -14.60 14.63 11.15
C THR A 149 -13.94 14.50 9.77
N LEU A 150 -13.78 13.25 9.26
CA LEU A 150 -13.07 13.03 7.99
C LEU A 150 -13.62 13.85 6.80
N PRO A 151 -14.94 13.96 6.59
CA PRO A 151 -15.45 14.74 5.46
C PRO A 151 -15.00 16.22 5.45
N GLU A 152 -14.73 16.79 6.63
CA GLU A 152 -14.31 18.19 6.78
C GLU A 152 -12.79 18.37 6.58
N VAL A 153 -11.99 17.35 6.93
CA VAL A 153 -10.52 17.42 6.98
C VAL A 153 -9.81 16.63 5.89
N ALA A 154 -10.56 15.93 5.04
CA ALA A 154 -10.02 15.07 3.97
C ALA A 154 -9.20 15.81 2.90
N GLY A 155 -9.26 17.14 2.89
CA GLY A 155 -8.63 17.97 1.86
C GLY A 155 -9.44 18.07 0.57
N PRO A 156 -8.87 18.59 -0.51
CA PRO A 156 -9.58 18.73 -1.77
C PRO A 156 -9.90 17.35 -2.38
N PRO A 157 -10.98 17.25 -3.17
CA PRO A 157 -11.31 16.02 -3.88
C PRO A 157 -10.15 15.53 -4.75
N ALA A 158 -9.86 14.25 -4.69
CA ALA A 158 -8.86 13.60 -5.53
C ALA A 158 -9.51 12.57 -6.45
N ALA A 159 -8.95 12.39 -7.64
CA ALA A 159 -9.33 11.27 -8.49
C ALA A 159 -8.79 9.95 -7.91
N PRO A 160 -9.50 8.81 -8.10
CA PRO A 160 -8.99 7.51 -7.70
C PRO A 160 -7.64 7.20 -8.37
N ALA A 161 -6.62 7.02 -7.56
CA ALA A 161 -5.26 6.67 -7.97
C ALA A 161 -5.06 5.16 -7.99
N ARG A 162 -4.12 4.67 -8.79
CA ARG A 162 -3.65 3.29 -8.79
C ARG A 162 -2.66 3.10 -7.65
N LEU A 163 -3.12 2.54 -6.53
CA LEU A 163 -2.30 2.36 -5.33
C LEU A 163 -1.58 1.01 -5.30
N HIS A 164 -0.40 1.02 -4.71
CA HIS A 164 0.22 -0.19 -4.19
C HIS A 164 -0.59 -0.78 -3.02
N GLY A 165 -1.11 0.08 -2.14
CA GLY A 165 -2.04 -0.24 -1.06
C GLY A 165 -1.41 -0.81 0.21
N ASP A 166 -0.14 -1.27 0.14
CA ASP A 166 0.68 -1.68 1.29
C ASP A 166 2.11 -1.15 1.12
N LEU A 167 2.25 0.16 0.83
CA LEU A 167 3.52 0.77 0.44
C LEU A 167 4.34 1.22 1.66
N TRP A 168 4.82 0.29 2.46
CA TRP A 168 5.88 0.57 3.44
C TRP A 168 7.26 0.23 2.86
N SER A 169 8.33 0.70 3.49
CA SER A 169 9.69 0.55 2.94
C SER A 169 10.14 -0.90 2.70
N GLY A 170 9.54 -1.87 3.42
CA GLY A 170 9.81 -3.30 3.19
C GLY A 170 9.25 -3.83 1.88
N ASN A 171 8.25 -3.17 1.30
CA ASN A 171 7.65 -3.49 0.03
C ASN A 171 8.23 -2.67 -1.14
N VAL A 172 9.29 -1.89 -0.87
CA VAL A 172 10.13 -1.25 -1.89
C VAL A 172 11.46 -1.99 -1.95
N ARG A 173 11.67 -2.78 -3.01
CA ARG A 173 12.92 -3.50 -3.22
C ARG A 173 13.88 -2.63 -4.04
N TRP A 174 14.91 -2.10 -3.39
CA TRP A 174 15.99 -1.42 -4.10
C TRP A 174 16.86 -2.46 -4.80
N SER A 175 16.99 -2.34 -6.13
CA SER A 175 17.60 -3.37 -6.97
C SER A 175 18.07 -2.78 -8.30
N PRO A 176 19.14 -3.34 -8.94
CA PRO A 176 19.46 -3.06 -10.34
C PRO A 176 18.42 -3.65 -11.30
N GLY A 177 17.43 -4.37 -10.79
CA GLY A 177 16.44 -5.09 -11.57
C GLY A 177 16.75 -6.58 -11.69
N PRO A 178 15.89 -7.34 -12.40
CA PRO A 178 16.19 -8.72 -12.74
C PRO A 178 17.40 -8.79 -13.66
N PRO A 179 18.21 -9.87 -13.62
CA PRO A 179 19.47 -9.97 -14.38
C PRO A 179 19.31 -9.71 -15.89
N ALA A 180 18.17 -10.08 -16.49
CA ALA A 180 17.89 -9.84 -17.90
C ALA A 180 17.56 -8.37 -18.24
N ALA A 181 17.25 -7.55 -17.25
CA ALA A 181 16.89 -6.14 -17.40
C ALA A 181 17.85 -5.22 -16.61
N ASP A 182 19.05 -5.71 -16.24
CA ASP A 182 20.05 -4.92 -15.54
C ASP A 182 20.46 -3.71 -16.40
N ARG A 183 20.12 -2.53 -15.87
CA ARG A 183 20.41 -1.24 -16.52
C ARG A 183 21.66 -0.58 -15.95
N GLY A 184 22.39 -1.28 -15.08
CA GLY A 184 23.57 -0.75 -14.40
C GLY A 184 23.28 0.32 -13.36
N GLN A 185 22.00 0.53 -12.99
CA GLN A 185 21.59 1.48 -11.97
C GLN A 185 20.59 0.83 -10.99
N VAL A 186 20.62 1.27 -9.74
CA VAL A 186 19.65 0.87 -8.72
C VAL A 186 18.39 1.68 -8.86
N ASP A 187 17.23 1.01 -8.84
CA ASP A 187 15.90 1.63 -8.81
C ASP A 187 15.04 0.99 -7.70
N GLY A 188 13.96 1.67 -7.31
CA GLY A 188 12.95 1.11 -6.41
C GLY A 188 11.95 0.24 -7.19
N TRP A 189 11.76 -0.99 -6.73
CA TRP A 189 10.85 -1.97 -7.30
C TRP A 189 9.75 -2.29 -6.31
N LEU A 190 8.50 -2.26 -6.75
CA LEU A 190 7.33 -2.60 -5.98
C LEU A 190 7.19 -4.13 -5.86
N ILE A 191 6.96 -4.62 -4.65
CA ILE A 191 6.71 -6.03 -4.32
C ILE A 191 5.55 -6.14 -3.32
N ASP A 192 4.90 -7.29 -3.24
CA ASP A 192 3.90 -7.63 -2.20
C ASP A 192 2.74 -6.61 -2.10
N PRO A 193 2.08 -6.20 -3.20
CA PRO A 193 1.04 -5.20 -3.16
C PRO A 193 -0.29 -5.72 -2.58
N ALA A 194 -1.04 -4.79 -1.97
CA ALA A 194 -2.47 -4.91 -1.71
C ALA A 194 -3.23 -3.95 -2.66
N ALA A 195 -3.01 -4.08 -3.97
CA ALA A 195 -3.34 -3.08 -4.97
C ALA A 195 -4.85 -2.86 -5.12
N HIS A 196 -5.25 -1.59 -5.17
CA HIS A 196 -6.63 -1.16 -5.39
C HIS A 196 -6.68 0.32 -5.79
N GLY A 197 -7.82 0.78 -6.26
CA GLY A 197 -8.07 2.22 -6.43
C GLY A 197 -8.17 2.94 -5.08
N GLY A 198 -7.46 4.05 -4.90
CA GLY A 198 -7.49 4.77 -3.62
C GLY A 198 -6.99 6.21 -3.72
N HIS A 199 -6.80 6.85 -2.55
CA HIS A 199 -6.27 8.21 -2.49
C HIS A 199 -4.74 8.20 -2.53
N PRO A 200 -4.08 8.99 -3.39
CA PRO A 200 -2.62 8.93 -3.57
C PRO A 200 -1.82 9.22 -2.28
N GLU A 201 -2.32 10.07 -1.40
CA GLU A 201 -1.67 10.35 -0.12
C GLU A 201 -1.57 9.11 0.79
N THR A 202 -2.40 8.07 0.57
CA THR A 202 -2.36 6.85 1.39
C THR A 202 -1.05 6.08 1.25
N ASP A 203 -0.56 5.88 0.03
CA ASP A 203 0.73 5.22 -0.19
C ASP A 203 1.89 6.07 0.35
N LEU A 204 1.83 7.40 0.20
CA LEU A 204 2.86 8.32 0.72
C LEU A 204 2.89 8.33 2.25
N ALA A 205 1.73 8.37 2.89
CA ALA A 205 1.61 8.30 4.35
C ALA A 205 2.14 6.96 4.90
N MET A 206 1.96 5.86 4.15
CA MET A 206 2.46 4.56 4.54
C MET A 206 3.98 4.45 4.43
N LEU A 207 4.61 5.05 3.41
CA LEU A 207 6.07 5.18 3.32
C LEU A 207 6.66 5.92 4.55
N ALA A 208 5.96 6.94 5.05
CA ALA A 208 6.38 7.69 6.22
C ALA A 208 6.19 6.91 7.53
N LEU A 209 5.30 5.92 7.57
CA LEU A 209 4.87 5.25 8.82
C LEU A 209 5.98 4.46 9.51
N PHE A 210 6.81 3.75 8.73
CA PHE A 210 7.91 2.91 9.23
C PHE A 210 9.30 3.38 8.80
N GLY A 211 9.35 4.55 8.17
CA GLY A 211 10.56 5.11 7.58
C GLY A 211 10.87 4.52 6.21
N CYS A 212 11.46 5.34 5.35
CA CYS A 212 11.93 4.95 4.03
C CYS A 212 13.28 5.61 3.77
N PRO A 213 14.29 4.91 3.22
CA PRO A 213 15.54 5.54 2.85
C PRO A 213 15.31 6.73 1.92
N HIS A 214 15.91 7.87 2.25
CA HIS A 214 15.78 9.12 1.47
C HIS A 214 14.32 9.57 1.24
N LEU A 215 13.43 9.42 2.23
CA LEU A 215 12.01 9.76 2.10
C LEU A 215 11.81 11.21 1.63
N ASP A 216 12.61 12.15 2.12
CA ASP A 216 12.61 13.54 1.69
C ASP A 216 12.79 13.69 0.18
N VAL A 217 13.69 12.89 -0.41
CA VAL A 217 13.97 12.87 -1.85
C VAL A 217 12.88 12.17 -2.63
N VAL A 218 12.33 11.07 -2.10
CA VAL A 218 11.18 10.37 -2.71
C VAL A 218 10.00 11.34 -2.83
N LEU A 219 9.67 12.06 -1.75
CA LEU A 219 8.58 13.04 -1.74
C LEU A 219 8.85 14.23 -2.66
N ALA A 220 10.09 14.72 -2.73
CA ALA A 220 10.46 15.77 -3.66
C ALA A 220 10.33 15.31 -5.13
N GLY A 221 10.81 14.11 -5.46
CA GLY A 221 10.65 13.50 -6.78
C GLY A 221 9.18 13.28 -7.16
N TYR A 222 8.35 12.88 -6.20
CA TYR A 222 6.90 12.76 -6.39
C TYR A 222 6.28 14.11 -6.73
N GLN A 223 6.53 15.14 -5.90
CA GLN A 223 5.96 16.48 -6.06
C GLN A 223 6.44 17.21 -7.31
N ALA A 224 7.63 16.88 -7.83
CA ALA A 224 8.11 17.41 -9.10
C ALA A 224 7.25 16.95 -10.30
N VAL A 225 6.53 15.84 -10.18
CA VAL A 225 5.64 15.28 -11.22
C VAL A 225 4.18 15.56 -10.91
N ALA A 226 3.76 15.36 -9.64
CA ALA A 226 2.40 15.56 -9.16
C ALA A 226 2.43 16.37 -7.85
N PRO A 227 2.28 17.68 -7.90
CA PRO A 227 2.25 18.52 -6.70
C PRO A 227 1.16 18.08 -5.74
N LEU A 228 1.52 17.91 -4.47
CA LEU A 228 0.58 17.57 -3.42
C LEU A 228 -0.19 18.82 -2.96
N PRO A 229 -1.49 18.69 -2.64
CA PRO A 229 -2.29 19.81 -2.15
C PRO A 229 -1.74 20.40 -0.85
N ALA A 230 -1.95 21.70 -0.61
CA ALA A 230 -1.58 22.32 0.65
C ALA A 230 -2.18 21.57 1.85
N GLY A 231 -1.43 21.47 2.94
CA GLY A 231 -1.84 20.75 4.14
C GLY A 231 -1.78 19.22 4.05
N TRP A 232 -1.22 18.63 2.98
CA TRP A 232 -1.10 17.17 2.86
C TRP A 232 -0.28 16.55 4.01
N THR A 233 0.72 17.27 4.52
CA THR A 233 1.52 16.83 5.67
C THR A 233 0.69 16.67 6.94
N ASP A 234 -0.31 17.51 7.12
CA ASP A 234 -1.18 17.49 8.28
C ASP A 234 -2.15 16.30 8.20
N ARG A 235 -2.51 15.86 6.98
CA ARG A 235 -3.36 14.70 6.72
C ARG A 235 -2.64 13.34 6.79
N VAL A 236 -1.33 13.30 6.99
CA VAL A 236 -0.58 12.03 7.08
C VAL A 236 -1.19 11.08 8.12
N GLY A 237 -1.55 11.58 9.31
CA GLY A 237 -2.19 10.77 10.34
C GLY A 237 -3.55 10.19 9.91
N LEU A 238 -4.34 10.95 9.14
CA LEU A 238 -5.60 10.47 8.57
C LEU A 238 -5.38 9.25 7.67
N HIS A 239 -4.43 9.33 6.75
CA HIS A 239 -4.11 8.22 5.84
C HIS A 239 -3.40 7.04 6.52
N GLN A 240 -2.81 7.25 7.70
CA GLN A 240 -2.20 6.20 8.52
C GLN A 240 -3.20 5.44 9.39
N LEU A 241 -4.44 5.91 9.59
CA LEU A 241 -5.44 5.20 10.38
C LEU A 241 -5.66 3.77 9.90
N PHE A 242 -5.89 3.58 8.61
CA PHE A 242 -6.12 2.26 8.03
C PHE A 242 -4.95 1.31 8.25
N PRO A 243 -3.70 1.60 7.80
CA PRO A 243 -2.58 0.69 8.00
C PRO A 243 -2.27 0.44 9.48
N LEU A 244 -2.44 1.42 10.36
CA LEU A 244 -2.25 1.22 11.80
C LEU A 244 -3.30 0.28 12.41
N LEU A 245 -4.56 0.40 12.01
CA LEU A 245 -5.62 -0.52 12.45
C LEU A 245 -5.42 -1.93 11.88
N VAL A 246 -4.92 -2.08 10.64
CA VAL A 246 -4.48 -3.38 10.11
C VAL A 246 -3.39 -3.97 11.02
N HIS A 247 -2.42 -3.17 11.46
CA HIS A 247 -1.37 -3.64 12.37
C HIS A 247 -1.92 -4.00 13.77
N VAL A 248 -2.94 -3.28 14.27
CA VAL A 248 -3.65 -3.67 15.50
C VAL A 248 -4.28 -5.06 15.36
N VAL A 249 -4.90 -5.34 14.22
CA VAL A 249 -5.51 -6.66 13.95
C VAL A 249 -4.46 -7.76 13.84
N LEU A 250 -3.35 -7.50 13.14
CA LEU A 250 -2.32 -8.51 12.86
C LEU A 250 -1.37 -8.75 14.03
N PHE A 251 -1.04 -7.71 14.79
CA PHE A 251 0.05 -7.73 15.79
C PHE A 251 -0.42 -7.32 17.19
N GLY A 252 -1.70 -7.05 17.37
CA GLY A 252 -2.33 -6.79 18.66
C GLY A 252 -2.08 -5.40 19.22
N ARG A 253 -2.30 -5.26 20.54
CA ARG A 253 -2.33 -4.01 21.31
C ARG A 253 -1.07 -3.13 21.17
N GLY A 254 0.07 -3.68 20.79
CA GLY A 254 1.30 -2.91 20.59
C GLY A 254 1.18 -1.73 19.60
N TYR A 255 0.21 -1.79 18.69
CA TYR A 255 -0.05 -0.72 17.71
C TYR A 255 -1.20 0.22 18.11
N ALA A 256 -1.97 -0.07 19.18
CA ALA A 256 -3.13 0.71 19.60
C ALA A 256 -2.78 2.20 19.83
N GLN A 257 -1.71 2.50 20.57
CA GLN A 257 -1.33 3.89 20.86
C GLN A 257 -0.96 4.69 19.61
N ARG A 258 -0.36 4.06 18.60
CA ARG A 258 -0.06 4.73 17.33
C ARG A 258 -1.34 5.03 16.54
N ALA A 259 -2.31 4.09 16.52
CA ALA A 259 -3.62 4.30 15.90
C ALA A 259 -4.39 5.44 16.59
N LEU A 260 -4.38 5.49 17.92
CA LEU A 260 -5.00 6.57 18.70
C LEU A 260 -4.30 7.91 18.47
N SER A 261 -2.98 7.93 18.39
CA SER A 261 -2.23 9.16 18.07
C SER A 261 -2.63 9.69 16.68
N ALA A 262 -2.77 8.81 15.69
CA ALA A 262 -3.26 9.17 14.36
C ALA A 262 -4.72 9.70 14.41
N ALA A 263 -5.61 9.06 15.17
CA ALA A 263 -6.98 9.54 15.37
C ALA A 263 -7.04 10.94 16.02
N ARG A 264 -6.19 11.18 17.02
CA ARG A 264 -6.09 12.51 17.66
C ARG A 264 -5.60 13.58 16.70
N SER A 265 -4.59 13.28 15.86
CA SER A 265 -4.12 14.25 14.86
C SER A 265 -5.22 14.60 13.85
N VAL A 266 -6.05 13.65 13.43
CA VAL A 266 -7.22 13.92 12.56
C VAL A 266 -8.19 14.92 13.22
N ARG A 267 -8.52 14.69 14.51
CA ARG A 267 -9.43 15.56 15.25
C ARG A 267 -8.89 16.96 15.51
N GLN A 268 -7.58 17.15 15.46
CA GLN A 268 -6.94 18.47 15.60
C GLN A 268 -7.03 19.30 14.32
N LEU A 269 -7.40 18.70 13.18
CA LEU A 269 -7.58 19.38 11.91
C LEU A 269 -8.98 20.00 11.76
N ALA A 270 -9.96 19.50 12.51
CA ALA A 270 -11.34 19.98 12.56
C ALA A 270 -11.48 21.06 13.64
#